data_f5ec75de9ec760622dbf643b3ca7da6b
#
_entry.id   f5ec75de9ec760622dbf643b3ca7da6b
#
_cell.length_a   1.000
_cell.length_b   1.000
_cell.length_c   1.000
_cell.angle_alpha   90.00
_cell.angle_beta   90.00
_cell.angle_gamma   90.00
#
_symmetry.space_group_name_H-M   'P 1'
#
loop_
_entity.id
_entity.type
_entity.pdbx_description
1 polymer ?
#
loop_
_entity_poly.entity_id
_entity_poly.type
_entity_poly.pdbx_seq_one_letter_code
_entity_poly.pdbx_strand_id
1 'polypeptide(L)'
;MASCSSGRAARSTTLRNRISLVVGLALVLAEQPFAAATGLRLDAQQAIDARKTEIFRAGSELVTTAVTVRDAEGRLITNLEQKDFIVEEDGVRQTITQFTKERVPISLSLALDISDSMRGQRMADARAALAHFLDKLLAIEDEASLLGFNHETRLFGQWTTARTDMRGKLEAIRPTGGTAMYDAIDAVLPLFESRRHQRAAILLVSDGADTASDTTPTQLKQKLVRSDVFLYAIGINSIDAKNSTRINPFTLQELTSQGGGYTEIVASAAELGPATERIADELNNQYMIGYTPSKRADGQYHSIRVRVSNDAYRVRARRGVVR
;
A
#
# COMPACT_ATOMS: atom_id res chain seq x y z
N MET A 1 -54.38 11.17 43.06
CA MET A 1 -53.70 11.61 44.30
C MET A 1 -52.33 12.07 43.86
N ALA A 2 -52.19 13.32 43.67
CA ALA A 2 -51.63 14.37 44.55
C ALA A 2 -50.13 14.29 44.50
N SER A 3 -49.35 15.22 44.15
CA SER A 3 -49.33 16.67 44.04
C SER A 3 -47.88 17.09 44.16
N CYS A 4 -47.42 17.99 43.30
CA CYS A 4 -47.02 19.35 43.67
C CYS A 4 -45.65 19.41 44.37
N SER A 5 -44.70 20.29 44.14
CA SER A 5 -44.68 21.66 43.58
C SER A 5 -43.24 22.17 43.71
N SER A 6 -42.77 22.91 42.74
CA SER A 6 -42.43 24.35 42.81
C SER A 6 -41.26 24.68 43.76
N GLY A 7 -40.37 25.53 43.47
CA GLY A 7 -40.30 26.73 42.70
C GLY A 7 -39.00 27.52 42.95
N ARG A 8 -38.73 28.44 42.04
CA ARG A 8 -38.33 29.85 42.21
C ARG A 8 -37.03 30.16 43.03
N ALA A 9 -36.26 31.12 42.74
CA ALA A 9 -36.08 32.19 41.77
C ALA A 9 -34.86 33.05 42.19
N ALA A 10 -34.19 33.57 41.20
CA ALA A 10 -33.65 34.91 41.00
C ALA A 10 -33.09 35.74 42.17
N ARG A 11 -31.97 36.41 41.87
CA ARG A 11 -31.69 37.87 41.93
C ARG A 11 -30.18 38.08 41.81
N SER A 12 -29.66 38.64 40.76
CA SER A 12 -29.28 40.03 40.47
C SER A 12 -28.75 40.86 41.64
N THR A 13 -27.52 41.35 41.56
CA THR A 13 -27.13 42.66 42.08
C THR A 13 -25.91 43.22 41.34
N THR A 14 -26.14 44.34 40.70
CA THR A 14 -25.21 45.34 40.16
C THR A 14 -24.66 46.23 41.24
N LEU A 15 -23.41 46.67 41.18
CA LEU A 15 -22.87 47.95 41.73
C LEU A 15 -21.53 48.23 41.00
N ARG A 16 -21.44 49.15 40.16
CA ARG A 16 -21.29 50.66 40.12
C ARG A 16 -20.02 51.18 40.74
N ASN A 17 -19.18 51.71 39.83
CA ASN A 17 -18.36 52.94 39.89
C ASN A 17 -17.38 53.19 41.09
N ARG A 18 -16.13 53.44 40.73
CA ARG A 18 -15.48 54.70 41.07
C ARG A 18 -14.33 55.06 40.14
N ILE A 19 -14.45 56.27 39.63
CA ILE A 19 -13.49 57.06 38.85
C ILE A 19 -12.42 57.57 39.85
N SER A 20 -11.16 57.53 39.48
CA SER A 20 -10.14 58.45 40.02
C SER A 20 -9.18 58.85 38.90
N LEU A 21 -9.24 60.09 38.59
CA LEU A 21 -8.44 60.94 37.76
C LEU A 21 -7.14 61.27 38.44
N VAL A 22 -5.95 61.04 37.88
CA VAL A 22 -4.71 61.72 38.23
C VAL A 22 -3.98 62.13 36.95
N VAL A 23 -3.70 63.41 36.92
CA VAL A 23 -3.14 64.28 35.91
C VAL A 23 -1.62 64.06 35.77
N GLY A 24 -1.14 64.01 34.58
CA GLY A 24 -0.02 64.77 34.07
C GLY A 24 1.41 64.34 34.39
N LEU A 25 2.12 63.95 33.31
CA LEU A 25 3.41 64.60 32.97
C LEU A 25 3.81 64.20 31.56
N ALA A 26 3.86 65.17 30.68
CA ALA A 26 4.39 65.01 29.30
C ALA A 26 5.91 64.89 29.35
N LEU A 27 6.46 63.81 28.79
CA LEU A 27 7.87 63.75 28.39
C LEU A 27 7.93 63.47 26.89
N VAL A 28 8.26 64.51 26.16
CA VAL A 28 8.63 64.45 24.73
C VAL A 28 9.96 63.73 24.65
N LEU A 29 10.01 62.53 24.10
CA LEU A 29 11.24 61.89 23.67
C LEU A 29 11.11 61.58 22.17
N ALA A 30 12.09 62.09 21.45
CA ALA A 30 12.25 62.11 20.04
C ALA A 30 12.04 60.73 19.37
N GLU A 31 11.17 60.68 18.39
CA GLU A 31 11.04 59.56 17.47
C GLU A 31 12.30 59.52 16.54
N GLN A 32 13.07 58.47 16.71
CA GLN A 32 14.07 58.07 15.74
C GLN A 32 13.42 56.99 14.84
N PRO A 33 13.57 57.04 13.51
CA PRO A 33 12.96 56.04 12.62
C PRO A 33 13.78 54.73 12.63
N PHE A 34 13.25 53.71 13.26
CA PHE A 34 13.77 52.35 13.21
C PHE A 34 13.14 51.57 12.04
N ALA A 35 13.41 52.07 10.82
CA ALA A 35 12.82 51.53 9.60
C ALA A 35 13.81 50.76 8.66
N ALA A 36 15.03 50.43 9.12
CA ALA A 36 16.05 49.83 8.26
C ALA A 36 16.42 48.35 8.61
N ALA A 37 15.86 47.76 9.70
CA ALA A 37 16.28 46.42 10.10
C ALA A 37 15.27 45.28 9.73
N THR A 38 14.06 45.62 9.29
CA THR A 38 13.04 44.61 8.94
C THR A 38 13.17 44.07 7.51
N GLY A 39 13.68 44.86 6.56
CA GLY A 39 13.87 44.43 5.19
C GLY A 39 14.97 43.40 5.01
N LEU A 40 16.09 43.55 5.71
CA LEU A 40 17.24 42.63 5.64
C LEU A 40 16.99 41.26 6.28
N ARG A 41 16.07 41.18 7.24
CA ARG A 41 15.69 39.88 7.87
C ARG A 41 14.70 39.10 6.99
N LEU A 42 13.82 39.76 6.26
CA LEU A 42 12.89 39.11 5.31
C LEU A 42 13.62 38.49 4.11
N ASP A 43 14.61 39.20 3.57
CA ASP A 43 15.40 38.68 2.46
C ASP A 43 16.31 37.50 2.84
N ALA A 44 16.87 37.53 4.06
CA ALA A 44 17.67 36.43 4.56
C ALA A 44 16.82 35.18 4.85
N GLN A 45 15.61 35.35 5.37
CA GLN A 45 14.70 34.23 5.63
C GLN A 45 14.17 33.62 4.34
N GLN A 46 13.82 34.44 3.35
CA GLN A 46 13.44 33.97 2.00
C GLN A 46 14.59 33.26 1.28
N ALA A 47 15.82 33.70 1.44
CA ALA A 47 17.00 33.04 0.89
C ALA A 47 17.31 31.70 1.59
N ILE A 48 17.04 31.58 2.89
CA ILE A 48 17.18 30.33 3.65
C ILE A 48 16.08 29.35 3.26
N ASP A 49 14.84 29.81 3.10
CA ASP A 49 13.71 28.98 2.68
C ASP A 49 13.83 28.55 1.23
N ALA A 50 14.33 29.42 0.34
CA ALA A 50 14.66 29.08 -1.04
C ALA A 50 15.78 28.03 -1.13
N ARG A 51 16.86 28.17 -0.34
CA ARG A 51 17.92 27.16 -0.25
C ARG A 51 17.45 25.85 0.36
N LYS A 52 16.58 25.89 1.38
CA LYS A 52 15.93 24.70 1.95
C LYS A 52 15.07 24.00 0.91
N THR A 53 14.30 24.75 0.11
CA THR A 53 13.46 24.22 -0.98
C THR A 53 14.31 23.64 -2.11
N GLU A 54 15.47 24.23 -2.44
CA GLU A 54 16.41 23.67 -3.42
C GLU A 54 17.15 22.44 -2.90
N ILE A 55 17.51 22.40 -1.62
CA ILE A 55 18.14 21.21 -0.99
C ILE A 55 17.14 20.05 -0.92
N PHE A 56 15.85 20.32 -0.68
CA PHE A 56 14.80 19.26 -0.75
C PHE A 56 14.44 18.86 -2.20
N ARG A 57 14.71 19.69 -3.20
CA ARG A 57 14.57 19.34 -4.62
C ARG A 57 15.81 18.66 -5.22
N ALA A 58 16.94 18.69 -4.54
CA ALA A 58 18.18 18.00 -4.92
C ALA A 58 18.32 16.59 -4.29
N GLY A 59 17.30 16.09 -3.56
CA GLY A 59 17.20 14.70 -3.18
C GLY A 59 17.02 13.88 -4.45
N SER A 60 18.04 13.15 -4.87
CA SER A 60 17.92 12.20 -5.97
C SER A 60 16.87 11.18 -5.57
N GLU A 61 15.76 11.13 -6.32
CA GLU A 61 14.65 10.23 -6.07
C GLU A 61 15.14 8.79 -6.26
N LEU A 62 15.28 8.07 -5.15
CA LEU A 62 15.69 6.67 -5.18
C LEU A 62 14.51 5.82 -5.65
N VAL A 63 14.69 5.13 -6.76
CA VAL A 63 13.74 4.11 -7.24
C VAL A 63 14.15 2.76 -6.67
N THR A 64 13.27 2.14 -5.89
CA THR A 64 13.45 0.80 -5.34
C THR A 64 12.53 -0.20 -6.01
N THR A 65 13.02 -1.41 -6.21
CA THR A 65 12.22 -2.53 -6.74
C THR A 65 12.61 -3.83 -6.05
N ALA A 66 11.61 -4.65 -5.73
CA ALA A 66 11.85 -6.03 -5.36
C ALA A 66 12.01 -6.88 -6.63
N VAL A 67 12.91 -7.83 -6.58
CA VAL A 67 13.26 -8.68 -7.73
C VAL A 67 13.23 -10.14 -7.29
N THR A 68 12.49 -10.96 -8.02
CA THR A 68 12.49 -12.42 -7.87
C THR A 68 13.27 -13.04 -9.02
N VAL A 69 14.16 -13.98 -8.72
CA VAL A 69 14.90 -14.75 -9.72
C VAL A 69 14.61 -16.23 -9.55
N ARG A 70 14.28 -16.91 -10.64
CA ARG A 70 14.00 -18.35 -10.68
C ARG A 70 14.80 -19.03 -11.78
N ASP A 71 15.14 -20.31 -11.56
CA ASP A 71 15.71 -21.17 -12.61
C ASP A 71 14.63 -21.68 -13.58
N ALA A 72 15.03 -22.53 -14.52
CA ALA A 72 14.14 -23.13 -15.50
C ALA A 72 13.08 -24.05 -14.87
N GLU A 73 13.39 -24.67 -13.73
CA GLU A 73 12.51 -25.54 -12.94
C GLU A 73 11.60 -24.74 -12.00
N GLY A 74 11.73 -23.40 -11.96
CA GLY A 74 10.92 -22.53 -11.14
C GLY A 74 11.40 -22.37 -9.70
N ARG A 75 12.58 -22.92 -9.33
CA ARG A 75 13.16 -22.77 -7.97
C ARG A 75 13.74 -21.37 -7.80
N LEU A 76 13.57 -20.80 -6.61
CA LEU A 76 14.13 -19.49 -6.28
C LEU A 76 15.66 -19.53 -6.25
N ILE A 77 16.29 -18.52 -6.86
CA ILE A 77 17.72 -18.28 -6.83
C ILE A 77 17.97 -17.14 -5.86
N THR A 78 18.66 -17.42 -4.73
CA THR A 78 18.81 -16.49 -3.59
C THR A 78 20.26 -16.13 -3.30
N ASN A 79 21.21 -16.64 -4.09
CA ASN A 79 22.66 -16.50 -3.87
C ASN A 79 23.34 -15.52 -4.83
N LEU A 80 22.57 -14.71 -5.59
CA LEU A 80 23.14 -13.71 -6.50
C LEU A 80 23.68 -12.49 -5.72
N GLU A 81 24.66 -11.83 -6.31
CA GLU A 81 25.26 -10.60 -5.82
C GLU A 81 24.87 -9.40 -6.70
N GLN A 82 25.07 -8.17 -6.22
CA GLN A 82 24.73 -6.95 -6.97
C GLN A 82 25.30 -6.94 -8.40
N LYS A 83 26.53 -7.45 -8.59
CA LYS A 83 27.23 -7.49 -9.89
C LYS A 83 26.53 -8.36 -10.94
N ASP A 84 25.69 -9.30 -10.48
CA ASP A 84 24.95 -10.21 -11.36
C ASP A 84 23.70 -9.56 -11.95
N PHE A 85 23.31 -8.38 -11.46
CA PHE A 85 22.11 -7.66 -11.90
C PHE A 85 22.44 -6.52 -12.84
N ILE A 86 21.54 -6.35 -13.82
CA ILE A 86 21.55 -5.23 -14.78
C ILE A 86 20.15 -4.59 -14.68
N VAL A 87 20.12 -3.30 -14.35
CA VAL A 87 18.89 -2.50 -14.29
C VAL A 87 18.91 -1.48 -15.42
N GLU A 88 17.84 -1.41 -16.17
CA GLU A 88 17.63 -0.43 -17.24
C GLU A 88 16.34 0.34 -16.97
N GLU A 89 16.37 1.66 -17.13
CA GLU A 89 15.19 2.52 -17.17
C GLU A 89 15.12 3.18 -18.53
N ASP A 90 14.00 3.01 -19.24
CA ASP A 90 13.80 3.45 -20.64
C ASP A 90 14.92 3.00 -21.58
N GLY A 91 15.43 1.78 -21.35
CA GLY A 91 16.54 1.21 -22.13
C GLY A 91 17.93 1.77 -21.74
N VAL A 92 18.01 2.68 -20.79
CA VAL A 92 19.28 3.23 -20.31
C VAL A 92 19.71 2.50 -19.04
N ARG A 93 20.93 1.94 -19.05
CA ARG A 93 21.50 1.25 -17.88
C ARG A 93 21.65 2.19 -16.70
N GLN A 94 21.18 1.75 -15.54
CA GLN A 94 21.25 2.49 -14.28
C GLN A 94 22.32 1.88 -13.36
N THR A 95 22.93 2.73 -12.53
CA THR A 95 23.85 2.28 -11.50
C THR A 95 23.07 1.87 -10.26
N ILE A 96 23.20 0.61 -9.84
CA ILE A 96 22.61 0.12 -8.61
C ILE A 96 23.34 0.77 -7.43
N THR A 97 22.63 1.53 -6.61
CA THR A 97 23.15 2.25 -5.45
C THR A 97 22.79 1.58 -4.13
N GLN A 98 21.73 0.75 -4.14
CA GLN A 98 21.32 -0.06 -2.99
C GLN A 98 21.04 -1.49 -3.45
N PHE A 99 21.51 -2.45 -2.66
CA PHE A 99 21.28 -3.86 -2.91
C PHE A 99 21.21 -4.61 -1.59
N THR A 100 20.17 -5.41 -1.39
CA THR A 100 20.14 -6.39 -0.29
C THR A 100 19.42 -7.65 -0.74
N LYS A 101 19.93 -8.78 -0.27
CA LYS A 101 19.31 -10.11 -0.33
C LYS A 101 18.71 -10.52 1.02
N GLU A 102 18.89 -9.69 2.03
CA GLU A 102 18.26 -9.90 3.32
C GLU A 102 16.78 -9.58 3.24
N ARG A 103 16.00 -10.32 4.02
CA ARG A 103 14.59 -10.11 4.09
C ARG A 103 14.26 -8.70 4.60
N VAL A 104 13.42 -7.99 3.85
CA VAL A 104 12.89 -6.67 4.24
C VAL A 104 11.44 -6.85 4.69
N PRO A 105 11.04 -6.29 5.84
CA PRO A 105 9.64 -6.35 6.29
C PRO A 105 8.65 -5.78 5.28
N ILE A 106 7.42 -6.31 5.30
CA ILE A 106 6.38 -5.96 4.32
C ILE A 106 5.08 -5.51 4.99
N SER A 107 4.39 -4.57 4.36
CA SER A 107 2.97 -4.26 4.60
C SER A 107 2.14 -5.02 3.57
N LEU A 108 1.37 -6.02 4.03
CA LEU A 108 0.60 -6.91 3.16
C LEU A 108 -0.90 -6.74 3.38
N SER A 109 -1.65 -6.43 2.33
CA SER A 109 -3.12 -6.45 2.37
C SER A 109 -3.64 -7.78 1.85
N LEU A 110 -4.42 -8.48 2.67
CA LEU A 110 -5.17 -9.66 2.27
C LEU A 110 -6.52 -9.22 1.72
N ALA A 111 -6.77 -9.47 0.44
CA ALA A 111 -8.03 -9.21 -0.24
C ALA A 111 -8.73 -10.54 -0.53
N LEU A 112 -9.76 -10.85 0.26
CA LEU A 112 -10.50 -12.12 0.18
C LEU A 112 -11.84 -11.91 -0.49
N ASP A 113 -12.09 -12.68 -1.53
CA ASP A 113 -13.41 -12.81 -2.13
C ASP A 113 -14.40 -13.42 -1.12
N ILE A 114 -15.48 -12.70 -0.88
CA ILE A 114 -16.57 -13.12 -0.01
C ILE A 114 -17.91 -13.20 -0.76
N SER A 115 -17.87 -13.45 -2.06
CA SER A 115 -19.04 -13.66 -2.90
C SER A 115 -19.75 -14.98 -2.61
N ASP A 116 -20.94 -15.17 -3.19
CA ASP A 116 -21.74 -16.36 -2.97
C ASP A 116 -21.07 -17.66 -3.43
N SER A 117 -20.22 -17.60 -4.44
CA SER A 117 -19.44 -18.76 -4.94
C SER A 117 -18.44 -19.30 -3.91
N MET A 118 -17.97 -18.46 -3.00
CA MET A 118 -17.04 -18.84 -1.93
C MET A 118 -17.70 -19.55 -0.75
N ARG A 119 -19.01 -19.78 -0.73
CA ARG A 119 -19.70 -20.43 0.38
C ARG A 119 -19.24 -21.87 0.64
N GLY A 120 -19.41 -22.31 1.89
CA GLY A 120 -19.13 -23.69 2.31
C GLY A 120 -17.65 -24.00 2.42
N GLN A 121 -17.22 -25.11 1.83
CA GLN A 121 -15.85 -25.62 1.96
C GLN A 121 -14.80 -24.67 1.39
N ARG A 122 -15.08 -23.96 0.29
CA ARG A 122 -14.14 -22.98 -0.29
C ARG A 122 -13.76 -21.88 0.69
N MET A 123 -14.75 -21.33 1.40
CA MET A 123 -14.48 -20.32 2.42
C MET A 123 -13.74 -20.92 3.63
N ALA A 124 -14.05 -22.15 4.03
CA ALA A 124 -13.34 -22.83 5.11
C ALA A 124 -11.86 -23.03 4.75
N ASP A 125 -11.57 -23.53 3.55
CA ASP A 125 -10.19 -23.73 3.06
C ASP A 125 -9.44 -22.39 2.90
N ALA A 126 -10.10 -21.37 2.36
CA ALA A 126 -9.52 -20.03 2.23
C ALA A 126 -9.15 -19.44 3.59
N ARG A 127 -10.02 -19.56 4.59
CA ARG A 127 -9.70 -19.14 5.97
C ARG A 127 -8.54 -19.91 6.56
N ALA A 128 -8.52 -21.23 6.40
CA ALA A 128 -7.44 -22.07 6.92
C ALA A 128 -6.10 -21.68 6.28
N ALA A 129 -6.06 -21.50 4.96
CA ALA A 129 -4.87 -21.10 4.23
C ALA A 129 -4.39 -19.69 4.65
N LEU A 130 -5.29 -18.71 4.73
CA LEU A 130 -4.94 -17.36 5.14
C LEU A 130 -4.56 -17.25 6.61
N ALA A 131 -5.20 -18.02 7.51
CA ALA A 131 -4.80 -18.12 8.92
C ALA A 131 -3.38 -18.69 9.04
N HIS A 132 -3.09 -19.78 8.30
CA HIS A 132 -1.75 -20.36 8.25
C HIS A 132 -0.72 -19.36 7.71
N PHE A 133 -1.07 -18.65 6.65
CA PHE A 133 -0.23 -17.60 6.07
C PHE A 133 0.10 -16.50 7.11
N LEU A 134 -0.91 -15.98 7.80
CA LEU A 134 -0.73 -14.97 8.84
C LEU A 134 0.13 -15.46 10.00
N ASP A 135 -0.11 -16.69 10.49
CA ASP A 135 0.50 -17.20 11.72
C ASP A 135 1.91 -17.76 11.51
N LYS A 136 2.18 -18.31 10.33
CA LYS A 136 3.39 -19.12 10.08
C LYS A 136 4.29 -18.57 8.96
N LEU A 137 3.72 -17.88 7.99
CA LEU A 137 4.46 -17.49 6.80
C LEU A 137 4.87 -16.00 6.80
N LEU A 138 4.12 -15.14 7.47
CA LEU A 138 4.54 -13.76 7.72
C LEU A 138 5.47 -13.68 8.93
N ALA A 139 6.54 -12.89 8.82
CA ALA A 139 7.43 -12.62 9.94
C ALA A 139 6.77 -11.69 10.97
N ILE A 140 7.31 -11.66 12.18
CA ILE A 140 6.72 -10.90 13.29
C ILE A 140 6.70 -9.39 13.05
N GLU A 141 7.66 -8.89 12.26
CA GLU A 141 7.80 -7.48 11.91
C GLU A 141 6.80 -7.05 10.84
N ASP A 142 6.26 -8.00 10.06
CA ASP A 142 5.31 -7.68 8.98
C ASP A 142 3.99 -7.20 9.56
N GLU A 143 3.40 -6.24 8.91
CA GLU A 143 2.03 -5.87 9.18
C GLU A 143 1.09 -6.37 8.09
N ALA A 144 -0.15 -6.64 8.50
CA ALA A 144 -1.19 -7.06 7.58
C ALA A 144 -2.45 -6.21 7.74
N SER A 145 -3.21 -6.07 6.66
CA SER A 145 -4.59 -5.60 6.65
C SER A 145 -5.49 -6.67 6.04
N LEU A 146 -6.78 -6.65 6.38
CA LEU A 146 -7.76 -7.63 5.87
C LEU A 146 -8.95 -6.91 5.27
N LEU A 147 -9.15 -7.15 4.00
CA LEU A 147 -10.26 -6.66 3.21
C LEU A 147 -11.04 -7.85 2.66
N GLY A 148 -12.36 -7.81 2.76
CA GLY A 148 -13.24 -8.73 2.06
C GLY A 148 -14.02 -7.98 0.99
N PHE A 149 -14.28 -8.63 -0.12
CA PHE A 149 -15.05 -8.04 -1.21
C PHE A 149 -16.07 -9.02 -1.80
N ASN A 150 -17.22 -8.47 -2.15
CA ASN A 150 -18.23 -9.09 -3.00
C ASN A 150 -18.63 -8.05 -4.05
N HIS A 151 -19.88 -7.63 -4.15
CA HIS A 151 -20.29 -6.44 -4.89
C HIS A 151 -19.98 -5.12 -4.13
N GLU A 152 -19.52 -5.22 -2.90
CA GLU A 152 -19.03 -4.14 -2.06
C GLU A 152 -17.65 -4.50 -1.49
N THR A 153 -16.86 -3.50 -1.19
CA THR A 153 -15.56 -3.66 -0.52
C THR A 153 -15.68 -3.30 0.95
N ARG A 154 -15.20 -4.17 1.85
CA ARG A 154 -15.23 -3.98 3.31
C ARG A 154 -13.86 -4.20 3.94
N LEU A 155 -13.39 -3.19 4.66
CA LEU A 155 -12.18 -3.30 5.46
C LEU A 155 -12.52 -3.94 6.81
N PHE A 156 -12.11 -5.18 7.03
CA PHE A 156 -12.29 -5.91 8.28
C PHE A 156 -11.17 -5.62 9.29
N GLY A 157 -9.96 -5.41 8.83
CA GLY A 157 -8.79 -5.11 9.65
C GLY A 157 -7.86 -4.10 9.02
N GLN A 158 -7.56 -3.01 9.75
CA GLN A 158 -6.50 -2.08 9.39
C GLN A 158 -5.12 -2.69 9.63
N TRP A 159 -4.05 -1.98 9.25
CA TRP A 159 -2.68 -2.40 9.44
C TRP A 159 -2.39 -2.80 10.88
N THR A 160 -1.94 -4.02 11.09
CA THR A 160 -1.58 -4.55 12.41
C THR A 160 -0.57 -5.68 12.32
N THR A 161 0.24 -5.82 13.35
CA THR A 161 1.08 -7.00 13.58
C THR A 161 0.37 -8.05 14.48
N ALA A 162 -0.82 -7.72 15.02
CA ALA A 162 -1.60 -8.59 15.92
C ALA A 162 -2.34 -9.67 15.13
N ARG A 163 -1.70 -10.82 14.91
CA ARG A 163 -2.21 -11.95 14.10
C ARG A 163 -3.51 -12.53 14.64
N THR A 164 -3.62 -12.65 15.96
CA THR A 164 -4.82 -13.22 16.61
C THR A 164 -6.07 -12.39 16.34
N ASP A 165 -5.96 -11.05 16.38
CA ASP A 165 -7.07 -10.16 16.06
C ASP A 165 -7.49 -10.31 14.58
N MET A 166 -6.53 -10.36 13.68
CA MET A 166 -6.76 -10.54 12.25
C MET A 166 -7.46 -11.88 11.96
N ARG A 167 -7.03 -12.96 12.63
CA ARG A 167 -7.64 -14.28 12.50
C ARG A 167 -9.10 -14.30 12.99
N GLY A 168 -9.39 -13.66 14.12
CA GLY A 168 -10.77 -13.54 14.62
C GLY A 168 -11.67 -12.81 13.62
N LYS A 169 -11.17 -11.77 12.97
CA LYS A 169 -11.91 -11.05 11.93
C LYS A 169 -12.12 -11.92 10.69
N LEU A 170 -11.13 -12.69 10.26
CA LEU A 170 -11.23 -13.63 9.14
C LEU A 170 -12.32 -14.71 9.40
N GLU A 171 -12.42 -15.24 10.61
CA GLU A 171 -13.43 -16.23 11.00
C GLU A 171 -14.86 -15.64 11.00
N ALA A 172 -15.00 -14.35 11.26
CA ALA A 172 -16.30 -13.65 11.30
C ALA A 172 -16.91 -13.39 9.91
N ILE A 173 -16.12 -13.43 8.83
CA ILE A 173 -16.57 -13.18 7.47
C ILE A 173 -17.66 -14.17 7.04
N ARG A 174 -18.69 -13.69 6.35
CA ARG A 174 -19.78 -14.51 5.78
C ARG A 174 -19.93 -14.17 4.30
N PRO A 175 -19.82 -15.18 3.40
CA PRO A 175 -19.96 -14.98 1.95
C PRO A 175 -21.37 -14.59 1.54
N THR A 176 -21.49 -13.58 0.68
CA THR A 176 -22.74 -13.12 0.07
C THR A 176 -22.46 -12.27 -1.18
N GLY A 177 -23.38 -12.30 -2.17
CA GLY A 177 -23.41 -11.37 -3.31
C GLY A 177 -22.52 -11.74 -4.47
N GLY A 178 -22.33 -10.80 -5.41
CA GLY A 178 -21.49 -10.94 -6.60
C GLY A 178 -20.01 -10.66 -6.32
N THR A 179 -19.19 -10.40 -7.37
CA THR A 179 -17.74 -10.24 -7.28
C THR A 179 -17.32 -8.94 -7.96
N ALA A 180 -16.87 -7.95 -7.19
CA ALA A 180 -16.28 -6.69 -7.67
C ALA A 180 -14.77 -6.66 -7.34
N MET A 181 -14.02 -7.50 -8.03
CA MET A 181 -12.61 -7.76 -7.74
C MET A 181 -11.71 -6.55 -8.08
N TYR A 182 -11.97 -5.89 -9.22
CA TYR A 182 -11.16 -4.75 -9.64
C TYR A 182 -11.41 -3.54 -8.72
N ASP A 183 -12.65 -3.32 -8.30
CA ASP A 183 -12.98 -2.27 -7.33
C ASP A 183 -12.34 -2.54 -5.96
N ALA A 184 -12.25 -3.81 -5.56
CA ALA A 184 -11.59 -4.20 -4.33
C ALA A 184 -10.09 -3.88 -4.34
N ILE A 185 -9.40 -4.23 -5.44
CA ILE A 185 -7.97 -3.90 -5.60
C ILE A 185 -7.79 -2.37 -5.63
N ASP A 186 -8.66 -1.65 -6.34
CA ASP A 186 -8.61 -0.19 -6.40
C ASP A 186 -8.80 0.46 -5.02
N ALA A 187 -9.77 -0.02 -4.24
CA ALA A 187 -10.06 0.47 -2.90
C ALA A 187 -8.96 0.18 -1.88
N VAL A 188 -8.13 -0.85 -2.11
CA VAL A 188 -6.99 -1.19 -1.25
C VAL A 188 -5.82 -0.24 -1.45
N LEU A 189 -5.59 0.27 -2.66
CA LEU A 189 -4.40 1.07 -2.97
C LEU A 189 -4.21 2.28 -2.05
N PRO A 190 -5.24 3.09 -1.73
CA PRO A 190 -5.09 4.22 -0.78
C PRO A 190 -4.70 3.80 0.64
N LEU A 191 -5.01 2.57 1.09
CA LEU A 191 -4.63 2.11 2.43
C LEU A 191 -3.11 2.07 2.61
N PHE A 192 -2.37 1.87 1.52
CA PHE A 192 -0.91 1.81 1.55
C PHE A 192 -0.25 3.15 1.85
N GLU A 193 -0.95 4.28 1.81
CA GLU A 193 -0.43 5.58 2.24
C GLU A 193 -0.13 5.61 3.75
N SER A 194 -0.85 4.81 4.54
CA SER A 194 -0.69 4.70 6.00
C SER A 194 0.17 3.50 6.45
N ARG A 195 0.79 2.79 5.51
CA ARG A 195 1.63 1.61 5.79
C ARG A 195 2.91 1.99 6.55
N ARG A 196 3.40 1.04 7.36
CA ARG A 196 4.66 1.19 8.08
C ARG A 196 5.88 0.89 7.20
N HIS A 197 5.78 -0.15 6.36
CA HIS A 197 6.92 -0.65 5.60
C HIS A 197 6.90 -0.12 4.17
N GLN A 198 8.08 0.20 3.66
CA GLN A 198 8.25 0.67 2.28
C GLN A 198 7.84 -0.42 1.28
N ARG A 199 8.13 -1.68 1.59
CA ARG A 199 7.74 -2.82 0.76
C ARG A 199 6.26 -3.14 0.98
N ALA A 200 5.50 -3.23 -0.10
CA ALA A 200 4.05 -3.31 -0.08
C ALA A 200 3.52 -4.37 -1.04
N ALA A 201 2.55 -5.17 -0.61
CA ALA A 201 1.89 -6.13 -1.49
C ALA A 201 0.41 -6.33 -1.15
N ILE A 202 -0.35 -6.76 -2.15
CA ILE A 202 -1.71 -7.27 -2.05
C ILE A 202 -1.65 -8.77 -2.34
N LEU A 203 -2.27 -9.59 -1.51
CA LEU A 203 -2.59 -10.98 -1.79
C LEU A 203 -4.10 -11.11 -2.00
N LEU A 204 -4.49 -11.27 -3.24
CA LEU A 204 -5.86 -11.49 -3.67
C LEU A 204 -6.18 -12.99 -3.69
N VAL A 205 -7.31 -13.38 -3.13
CA VAL A 205 -7.85 -14.75 -3.23
C VAL A 205 -9.29 -14.66 -3.74
N SER A 206 -9.58 -15.29 -4.89
CA SER A 206 -10.92 -15.29 -5.50
C SER A 206 -11.17 -16.58 -6.28
N ASP A 207 -12.44 -17.00 -6.39
CA ASP A 207 -12.86 -18.16 -7.19
C ASP A 207 -13.70 -17.78 -8.42
N GLY A 208 -13.92 -16.47 -8.66
CA GLY A 208 -14.82 -15.96 -9.69
C GLY A 208 -14.19 -14.96 -10.65
N ALA A 209 -14.89 -14.79 -11.79
CA ALA A 209 -14.65 -13.65 -12.65
C ALA A 209 -15.19 -12.37 -11.99
N ASP A 210 -14.61 -11.25 -12.32
CA ASP A 210 -15.20 -9.96 -12.01
C ASP A 210 -16.56 -9.80 -12.70
N THR A 211 -17.62 -9.54 -11.94
CA THR A 211 -19.00 -9.47 -12.45
C THR A 211 -19.70 -8.17 -12.06
N ALA A 212 -19.11 -7.37 -11.19
CA ALA A 212 -19.79 -6.25 -10.57
C ALA A 212 -18.94 -4.99 -10.39
N SER A 213 -17.67 -4.98 -10.84
CA SER A 213 -16.82 -3.79 -10.71
C SER A 213 -17.22 -2.69 -11.70
N ASP A 214 -17.19 -1.46 -11.22
CA ASP A 214 -17.23 -0.25 -12.05
C ASP A 214 -15.86 0.07 -12.67
N THR A 215 -14.79 -0.30 -11.97
CA THR A 215 -13.40 -0.17 -12.42
C THR A 215 -13.09 -1.18 -13.52
N THR A 216 -12.59 -0.70 -14.66
CA THR A 216 -12.14 -1.57 -15.74
C THR A 216 -10.72 -2.11 -15.50
N PRO A 217 -10.33 -3.28 -16.08
CA PRO A 217 -8.96 -3.78 -16.01
C PRO A 217 -7.91 -2.76 -16.48
N THR A 218 -8.23 -1.96 -17.50
CA THR A 218 -7.33 -0.93 -18.03
C THR A 218 -7.10 0.21 -17.02
N GLN A 219 -8.17 0.68 -16.37
CA GLN A 219 -8.07 1.71 -15.32
C GLN A 219 -7.26 1.18 -14.12
N LEU A 220 -7.56 -0.03 -13.67
CA LEU A 220 -6.83 -0.67 -12.57
C LEU A 220 -5.34 -0.85 -12.90
N LYS A 221 -5.02 -1.29 -14.12
CA LYS A 221 -3.64 -1.40 -14.58
C LYS A 221 -2.88 -0.08 -14.50
N GLN A 222 -3.49 1.04 -14.90
CA GLN A 222 -2.88 2.36 -14.80
C GLN A 222 -2.62 2.77 -13.35
N LYS A 223 -3.51 2.42 -12.42
CA LYS A 223 -3.34 2.70 -10.98
C LYS A 223 -2.24 1.82 -10.37
N LEU A 224 -2.20 0.52 -10.70
CA LEU A 224 -1.15 -0.40 -10.26
C LEU A 224 0.24 0.02 -10.72
N VAL A 225 0.37 0.50 -11.96
CA VAL A 225 1.64 1.00 -12.48
C VAL A 225 2.15 2.22 -11.71
N ARG A 226 1.23 3.09 -11.26
CA ARG A 226 1.57 4.28 -10.45
C ARG A 226 1.84 3.95 -8.99
N SER A 227 1.31 2.82 -8.52
CA SER A 227 1.58 2.35 -7.18
C SER A 227 2.92 1.61 -7.13
N ASP A 228 3.52 1.54 -5.96
CA ASP A 228 4.69 0.69 -5.69
C ASP A 228 4.30 -0.66 -5.07
N VAL A 229 3.02 -1.04 -5.20
CA VAL A 229 2.42 -2.21 -4.58
C VAL A 229 2.52 -3.43 -5.50
N PHE A 230 3.03 -4.53 -4.96
CA PHE A 230 3.02 -5.83 -5.65
C PHE A 230 1.63 -6.45 -5.55
N LEU A 231 1.12 -6.97 -6.66
CA LEU A 231 -0.14 -7.71 -6.66
C LEU A 231 0.13 -9.20 -6.88
N TYR A 232 -0.19 -10.00 -5.89
CA TYR A 232 -0.26 -11.45 -5.98
C TYR A 232 -1.71 -11.88 -6.02
N ALA A 233 -2.04 -12.85 -6.85
CA ALA A 233 -3.40 -13.37 -6.96
C ALA A 233 -3.39 -14.89 -6.93
N ILE A 234 -4.28 -15.49 -6.14
CA ILE A 234 -4.60 -16.91 -6.21
C ILE A 234 -6.02 -17.03 -6.73
N GLY A 235 -6.13 -17.60 -7.92
CA GLY A 235 -7.41 -17.86 -8.57
C GLY A 235 -7.83 -19.33 -8.39
N ILE A 236 -9.01 -19.57 -7.80
CA ILE A 236 -9.56 -20.92 -7.66
C ILE A 236 -10.38 -21.23 -8.91
N ASN A 237 -9.84 -22.05 -9.81
CA ASN A 237 -10.53 -22.43 -11.05
C ASN A 237 -11.42 -23.66 -10.82
N SER A 238 -12.58 -23.44 -10.22
CA SER A 238 -13.52 -24.54 -9.93
C SER A 238 -14.08 -25.14 -11.21
N ILE A 239 -14.03 -26.48 -11.31
CA ILE A 239 -14.60 -27.24 -12.44
C ILE A 239 -16.13 -27.06 -12.51
N ASP A 240 -16.77 -26.81 -11.37
CA ASP A 240 -18.22 -26.68 -11.26
C ASP A 240 -18.74 -25.27 -11.62
N ALA A 241 -17.85 -24.28 -11.79
CA ALA A 241 -18.25 -22.94 -12.18
C ALA A 241 -18.71 -22.90 -13.63
N LYS A 242 -19.80 -22.15 -13.90
CA LYS A 242 -20.24 -21.87 -15.28
C LYS A 242 -19.14 -21.07 -16.00
N ASN A 243 -18.97 -21.28 -17.29
CA ASN A 243 -17.92 -20.63 -18.07
C ASN A 243 -17.91 -19.09 -17.94
N SER A 244 -19.08 -18.47 -17.75
CA SER A 244 -19.23 -17.01 -17.57
C SER A 244 -18.83 -16.49 -16.20
N THR A 245 -18.67 -17.37 -15.20
CA THR A 245 -18.30 -17.00 -13.83
C THR A 245 -16.90 -17.50 -13.45
N ARG A 246 -16.21 -18.13 -14.38
CA ARG A 246 -14.82 -18.59 -14.13
C ARG A 246 -13.87 -17.42 -14.12
N ILE A 247 -12.90 -17.52 -13.23
CA ILE A 247 -11.78 -16.56 -13.19
C ILE A 247 -11.10 -16.50 -14.57
N ASN A 248 -10.69 -15.30 -14.98
CA ASN A 248 -9.91 -15.12 -16.20
C ASN A 248 -8.41 -15.08 -15.84
N PRO A 249 -7.66 -16.18 -16.02
CA PRO A 249 -6.26 -16.23 -15.66
C PRO A 249 -5.40 -15.20 -16.40
N PHE A 250 -5.73 -14.94 -17.68
CA PHE A 250 -4.98 -13.98 -18.50
C PHE A 250 -5.09 -12.56 -17.94
N THR A 251 -6.29 -12.10 -17.61
CA THR A 251 -6.50 -10.77 -17.02
C THR A 251 -5.77 -10.63 -15.67
N LEU A 252 -5.87 -11.65 -14.81
CA LEU A 252 -5.13 -11.63 -13.54
C LEU A 252 -3.61 -11.60 -13.75
N GLN A 253 -3.08 -12.40 -14.68
CA GLN A 253 -1.65 -12.40 -15.00
C GLN A 253 -1.20 -11.04 -15.55
N GLU A 254 -2.02 -10.41 -16.37
CA GLU A 254 -1.72 -9.07 -16.88
C GLU A 254 -1.64 -8.05 -15.73
N LEU A 255 -2.61 -8.03 -14.81
CA LEU A 255 -2.64 -7.12 -13.68
C LEU A 255 -1.47 -7.36 -12.72
N THR A 256 -1.24 -8.61 -12.31
CA THR A 256 -0.17 -8.94 -11.35
C THR A 256 1.22 -8.65 -11.91
N SER A 257 1.42 -8.82 -13.21
CA SER A 257 2.71 -8.58 -13.86
C SER A 257 3.14 -7.11 -13.87
N GLN A 258 2.22 -6.15 -13.68
CA GLN A 258 2.57 -4.73 -13.65
C GLN A 258 3.43 -4.36 -12.43
N GLY A 259 3.04 -4.85 -11.26
CA GLY A 259 3.76 -4.60 -10.00
C GLY A 259 4.93 -5.55 -9.75
N GLY A 260 5.11 -6.58 -10.57
CA GLY A 260 6.16 -7.59 -10.37
C GLY A 260 5.72 -8.82 -9.55
N GLY A 261 4.44 -8.90 -9.17
CA GLY A 261 3.84 -10.09 -8.58
C GLY A 261 3.45 -11.15 -9.62
N TYR A 262 2.66 -12.13 -9.23
CA TYR A 262 2.18 -13.18 -10.14
C TYR A 262 0.81 -13.73 -9.73
N THR A 263 0.19 -14.40 -10.70
CA THR A 263 -1.06 -15.14 -10.50
C THR A 263 -0.76 -16.63 -10.40
N GLU A 264 -1.33 -17.26 -9.40
CA GLU A 264 -1.38 -18.71 -9.28
C GLU A 264 -2.81 -19.18 -9.46
N ILE A 265 -3.00 -20.19 -10.33
CA ILE A 265 -4.31 -20.79 -10.55
C ILE A 265 -4.29 -22.18 -9.93
N VAL A 266 -5.18 -22.39 -8.97
CA VAL A 266 -5.37 -23.70 -8.30
C VAL A 266 -6.67 -24.35 -8.75
N ALA A 267 -6.69 -25.67 -8.82
CA ALA A 267 -7.88 -26.42 -9.25
C ALA A 267 -8.97 -26.47 -8.18
N SER A 268 -8.58 -26.34 -6.92
CA SER A 268 -9.48 -26.37 -5.78
C SER A 268 -8.99 -25.49 -4.63
N ALA A 269 -9.89 -25.13 -3.72
CA ALA A 269 -9.53 -24.36 -2.52
C ALA A 269 -8.60 -25.14 -1.57
N ALA A 270 -8.58 -26.47 -1.63
CA ALA A 270 -7.64 -27.29 -0.85
C ALA A 270 -6.16 -27.04 -1.24
N GLU A 271 -5.88 -26.53 -2.44
CA GLU A 271 -4.54 -26.17 -2.89
C GLU A 271 -4.08 -24.76 -2.46
N LEU A 272 -4.95 -24.00 -1.78
CA LEU A 272 -4.63 -22.65 -1.32
C LEU A 272 -3.47 -22.63 -0.32
N GLY A 273 -3.37 -23.62 0.57
CA GLY A 273 -2.24 -23.76 1.50
C GLY A 273 -0.90 -23.74 0.76
N PRO A 274 -0.62 -24.73 -0.10
CA PRO A 274 0.60 -24.76 -0.92
C PRO A 274 0.81 -23.51 -1.78
N ALA A 275 -0.26 -22.91 -2.31
CA ALA A 275 -0.16 -21.68 -3.11
C ALA A 275 0.28 -20.48 -2.27
N THR A 276 -0.28 -20.32 -1.07
CA THR A 276 0.14 -19.27 -0.14
C THR A 276 1.58 -19.47 0.35
N GLU A 277 2.03 -20.71 0.57
CA GLU A 277 3.42 -21.03 0.91
C GLU A 277 4.39 -20.57 -0.20
N ARG A 278 4.09 -20.86 -1.47
CA ARG A 278 4.93 -20.41 -2.60
C ARG A 278 5.01 -18.89 -2.72
N ILE A 279 3.92 -18.18 -2.43
CA ILE A 279 3.92 -16.70 -2.40
C ILE A 279 4.75 -16.19 -1.22
N ALA A 280 4.61 -16.80 -0.04
CA ALA A 280 5.39 -16.43 1.13
C ALA A 280 6.89 -16.66 0.92
N ASP A 281 7.26 -17.81 0.35
CA ASP A 281 8.65 -18.11 0.00
C ASP A 281 9.23 -17.07 -0.93
N GLU A 282 8.47 -16.63 -1.93
CA GLU A 282 8.89 -15.56 -2.80
C GLU A 282 9.04 -14.25 -2.05
N LEU A 283 8.03 -13.85 -1.29
CA LEU A 283 8.08 -12.64 -0.48
C LEU A 283 9.26 -12.63 0.51
N ASN A 284 9.66 -13.76 1.01
CA ASN A 284 10.78 -13.87 1.96
C ASN A 284 12.17 -13.87 1.29
N ASN A 285 12.23 -14.14 -0.02
CA ASN A 285 13.49 -14.38 -0.75
C ASN A 285 13.69 -13.44 -1.95
N GLN A 286 13.09 -12.25 -1.94
CA GLN A 286 13.29 -11.23 -2.97
C GLN A 286 14.55 -10.42 -2.71
N TYR A 287 15.25 -10.08 -3.80
CA TYR A 287 16.28 -9.04 -3.76
C TYR A 287 15.64 -7.67 -3.77
N MET A 288 16.13 -6.75 -2.95
CA MET A 288 15.76 -5.34 -3.02
C MET A 288 16.87 -4.58 -3.74
N ILE A 289 16.54 -3.93 -4.83
CA ILE A 289 17.46 -3.17 -5.67
C ILE A 289 16.99 -1.71 -5.70
N GLY A 290 17.93 -0.80 -5.41
CA GLY A 290 17.70 0.64 -5.51
C GLY A 290 18.69 1.27 -6.48
N TYR A 291 18.22 2.22 -7.27
CA TYR A 291 19.06 3.04 -8.16
C TYR A 291 18.57 4.49 -8.15
N THR A 292 19.51 5.40 -8.42
CA THR A 292 19.17 6.81 -8.64
C THR A 292 19.01 7.02 -10.14
N PRO A 293 17.80 7.40 -10.62
CA PRO A 293 17.56 7.64 -12.04
C PRO A 293 18.49 8.69 -12.61
N SER A 294 18.97 8.46 -13.84
CA SER A 294 19.82 9.42 -14.55
C SER A 294 19.06 10.66 -15.03
N LYS A 295 17.73 10.57 -15.15
CA LYS A 295 16.85 11.68 -15.51
C LYS A 295 16.05 12.15 -14.30
N ARG A 296 15.64 13.42 -14.28
CA ARG A 296 14.73 13.96 -13.24
C ARG A 296 13.31 13.42 -13.42
N ALA A 297 12.56 13.38 -12.32
CA ALA A 297 11.14 13.09 -12.34
C ALA A 297 10.38 14.11 -13.21
N ASP A 298 9.49 13.62 -14.08
CA ASP A 298 8.69 14.43 -15.01
C ASP A 298 7.20 14.12 -14.94
N GLY A 299 6.78 13.25 -13.98
CA GLY A 299 5.40 12.80 -13.83
C GLY A 299 4.98 11.75 -14.85
N GLN A 300 5.89 11.23 -15.68
CA GLN A 300 5.60 10.27 -16.73
C GLN A 300 5.93 8.83 -16.27
N TYR A 301 5.44 7.89 -17.07
CA TYR A 301 5.78 6.49 -16.90
C TYR A 301 7.16 6.18 -17.47
N HIS A 302 8.03 5.60 -16.66
CA HIS A 302 9.35 5.11 -17.05
C HIS A 302 9.38 3.59 -16.95
N SER A 303 9.76 2.94 -18.04
CA SER A 303 9.85 1.48 -18.07
C SER A 303 11.08 1.00 -17.29
N ILE A 304 10.91 -0.05 -16.48
CA ILE A 304 12.01 -0.70 -15.75
C ILE A 304 12.21 -2.09 -16.30
N ARG A 305 13.43 -2.45 -16.60
CA ARG A 305 13.82 -3.81 -16.95
C ARG A 305 14.99 -4.24 -16.06
N VAL A 306 14.78 -5.36 -15.37
CA VAL A 306 15.84 -6.01 -14.58
C VAL A 306 16.21 -7.30 -15.26
N ARG A 307 17.50 -7.53 -15.45
CA ARG A 307 18.09 -8.77 -15.98
C ARG A 307 19.17 -9.27 -15.06
N VAL A 308 19.53 -10.52 -15.18
CA VAL A 308 20.70 -11.11 -14.52
C VAL A 308 21.69 -11.63 -15.59
N SER A 309 22.94 -11.79 -15.20
CA SER A 309 24.03 -12.20 -16.11
C SER A 309 23.84 -13.61 -16.68
N ASN A 310 23.06 -14.46 -16.00
CA ASN A 310 22.75 -15.80 -16.50
C ASN A 310 21.39 -15.79 -17.18
N ASP A 311 21.37 -15.89 -18.49
CA ASP A 311 20.17 -15.87 -19.34
C ASP A 311 19.24 -17.09 -19.13
N ALA A 312 19.72 -18.16 -18.48
CA ALA A 312 18.86 -19.30 -18.11
C ALA A 312 17.89 -18.96 -16.98
N TYR A 313 18.14 -17.89 -16.25
CA TYR A 313 17.28 -17.46 -15.15
C TYR A 313 16.15 -16.56 -15.63
N ARG A 314 15.01 -16.72 -14.99
CA ARG A 314 13.83 -15.88 -15.20
C ARG A 314 13.76 -14.83 -14.11
N VAL A 315 13.70 -13.57 -14.51
CA VAL A 315 13.63 -12.43 -13.61
C VAL A 315 12.23 -11.84 -13.61
N ARG A 316 11.70 -11.55 -12.43
CA ARG A 316 10.46 -10.82 -12.25
C ARG A 316 10.69 -9.63 -11.33
N ALA A 317 10.25 -8.46 -11.80
CA ALA A 317 10.29 -7.19 -11.10
C ALA A 317 9.14 -6.33 -11.61
N ARG A 318 8.86 -5.19 -10.97
CA ARG A 318 7.92 -4.21 -11.52
C ARG A 318 8.37 -3.76 -12.91
N ARG A 319 7.41 -3.50 -13.80
CA ARG A 319 7.68 -3.14 -15.18
C ARG A 319 7.97 -1.66 -15.40
N GLY A 320 7.70 -0.82 -14.43
CA GLY A 320 7.94 0.60 -14.53
C GLY A 320 7.54 1.36 -13.28
N VAL A 321 7.72 2.67 -13.33
CA VAL A 321 7.41 3.63 -12.27
C VAL A 321 6.88 4.91 -12.90
N VAL A 322 6.00 5.62 -12.21
CA VAL A 322 5.63 7.00 -12.52
C VAL A 322 6.36 7.90 -11.52
N ARG A 323 7.14 8.83 -12.00
CA ARG A 323 7.96 9.70 -11.14
C ARG A 323 8.19 11.09 -11.71
#